data_7d0460ef738a2c0d30ffac5e5a3225ff
#
_entry.id   7d0460ef738a2c0d30ffac5e5a3225ff
#
_cell.length_a   1.000
_cell.length_b   1.000
_cell.length_c   1.000
_cell.angle_alpha   90.00
_cell.angle_beta   90.00
_cell.angle_gamma   90.00
#
_symmetry.space_group_name_H-M   'P 1'
#
loop_
_entity.id
_entity.type
_entity.pdbx_description
1 polymer ?
#
loop_
_entity_poly.entity_id
_entity_poly.type
_entity_poly.pdbx_seq_one_letter_code
_entity_poly.pdbx_strand_id
1 'polypeptide(L)'
;FLEAKYVIDEMEHQDVISWTTLISGYTEHGYAMKALNCYHIMQHNHISPNAVTFSCIMKACSMTGELLGGQKIHADIVKQGYERELVVSNSLILMYSKCGRRNEALETFNSMFVRDAISWSTLMACYADAGLCNEVFLCFQQMQIEGLAIDITMWNSLLVVYANQGECGLALVNYMQMQQQGILPDSTTIMTILRACGNASMLEGGKRVHAQTSVAIELMESREYLEAALIDMYGKCGCMTYAH
;
A
#
# COMPACT_ATOMS: atom_id res chain seq x y z
N PHE A 1 3.65 -17.72 19.71
CA PHE A 1 4.92 -17.40 19.01
C PHE A 1 6.16 -17.91 19.76
N LEU A 2 6.22 -17.85 21.10
CA LEU A 2 7.30 -18.51 21.87
C LEU A 2 7.27 -20.02 21.65
N GLU A 3 6.07 -20.60 21.59
CA GLU A 3 5.85 -22.02 21.29
C GLU A 3 6.32 -22.40 19.87
N ALA A 4 6.06 -21.55 18.84
CA ALA A 4 6.50 -21.83 17.48
C ALA A 4 8.03 -21.85 17.35
N LYS A 5 8.74 -20.94 18.06
CA LYS A 5 10.20 -20.95 18.11
C LYS A 5 10.70 -22.18 18.85
N TYR A 6 10.07 -22.54 19.96
CA TYR A 6 10.40 -23.74 20.73
C TYR A 6 10.28 -25.01 19.87
N VAL A 7 9.20 -25.11 19.07
CA VAL A 7 9.02 -26.24 18.13
C VAL A 7 10.17 -26.32 17.11
N ILE A 8 10.61 -25.17 16.55
CA ILE A 8 11.75 -25.17 15.61
C ILE A 8 13.05 -25.59 16.32
N ASP A 9 13.27 -25.10 17.54
CA ASP A 9 14.47 -25.44 18.31
C ASP A 9 14.51 -26.93 18.70
N GLU A 10 13.35 -27.60 18.82
CA GLU A 10 13.21 -29.04 19.08
C GLU A 10 13.21 -29.93 17.83
N MET A 11 13.09 -29.33 16.60
CA MET A 11 13.11 -30.11 15.37
C MET A 11 14.50 -30.73 15.14
N GLU A 12 14.56 -32.04 14.89
CA GLU A 12 15.79 -32.75 14.53
C GLU A 12 16.42 -32.21 13.23
N HIS A 13 15.58 -31.74 12.31
CA HIS A 13 15.99 -31.15 11.02
C HIS A 13 15.30 -29.83 10.82
N GLN A 14 16.07 -28.74 10.91
CA GLN A 14 15.61 -27.40 10.60
C GLN A 14 15.85 -27.13 9.10
N ASP A 15 14.79 -26.80 8.39
CA ASP A 15 14.84 -26.51 6.96
C ASP A 15 14.40 -25.06 6.63
N VAL A 16 14.56 -24.68 5.36
CA VAL A 16 14.17 -23.35 4.88
C VAL A 16 12.67 -23.09 5.07
N ILE A 17 11.82 -24.13 5.01
CA ILE A 17 10.36 -23.99 5.11
C ILE A 17 9.97 -23.61 6.54
N SER A 18 10.52 -24.31 7.53
CA SER A 18 10.27 -24.07 8.96
C SER A 18 10.69 -22.65 9.37
N TRP A 19 11.88 -22.23 8.98
CA TRP A 19 12.38 -20.88 9.24
C TRP A 19 11.56 -19.80 8.51
N THR A 20 11.23 -20.02 7.24
CA THR A 20 10.41 -19.07 6.48
C THR A 20 9.02 -18.91 7.09
N THR A 21 8.40 -20.00 7.55
CA THR A 21 7.10 -19.98 8.21
C THR A 21 7.14 -19.17 9.51
N LEU A 22 8.18 -19.35 10.32
CA LEU A 22 8.35 -18.58 11.56
C LEU A 22 8.57 -17.09 11.28
N ILE A 23 9.44 -16.78 10.30
CA ILE A 23 9.75 -15.41 9.87
C ILE A 23 8.48 -14.73 9.34
N SER A 24 7.71 -15.41 8.48
CA SER A 24 6.43 -14.91 7.95
C SER A 24 5.44 -14.64 9.07
N GLY A 25 5.26 -15.59 9.99
CA GLY A 25 4.38 -15.42 11.15
C GLY A 25 4.76 -14.20 12.00
N TYR A 26 6.04 -14.00 12.31
CA TYR A 26 6.47 -12.82 13.05
C TYR A 26 6.22 -11.52 12.26
N THR A 27 6.50 -11.52 10.96
CA THR A 27 6.30 -10.34 10.11
C THR A 27 4.82 -9.96 10.00
N GLU A 28 3.95 -10.93 9.78
CA GLU A 28 2.50 -10.71 9.64
C GLU A 28 1.86 -10.17 10.94
N HIS A 29 2.36 -10.58 12.09
CA HIS A 29 1.87 -10.11 13.38
C HIS A 29 2.61 -8.86 13.91
N GLY A 30 3.43 -8.21 13.10
CA GLY A 30 4.08 -6.95 13.48
C GLY A 30 5.36 -7.09 14.30
N TYR A 31 5.87 -8.32 14.54
CA TYR A 31 7.09 -8.55 15.31
C TYR A 31 8.35 -8.51 14.45
N ALA A 32 8.53 -7.42 13.69
CA ALA A 32 9.59 -7.27 12.70
C ALA A 32 11.01 -7.56 13.24
N MET A 33 11.35 -7.07 14.43
CA MET A 33 12.66 -7.34 15.06
C MET A 33 12.89 -8.83 15.36
N LYS A 34 11.82 -9.57 15.71
CA LYS A 34 11.92 -11.02 15.92
C LYS A 34 12.13 -11.75 14.59
N ALA A 35 11.44 -11.31 13.51
CA ALA A 35 11.64 -11.85 12.17
C ALA A 35 13.10 -11.66 11.70
N LEU A 36 13.67 -10.45 11.87
CA LEU A 36 15.06 -10.15 11.55
C LEU A 36 16.04 -11.02 12.34
N ASN A 37 15.80 -11.21 13.65
CA ASN A 37 16.63 -12.08 14.47
C ASN A 37 16.57 -13.55 14.00
N CYS A 38 15.37 -14.05 13.68
CA CYS A 38 15.21 -15.40 13.12
C CYS A 38 15.98 -15.57 11.80
N TYR A 39 15.96 -14.55 10.93
CA TYR A 39 16.72 -14.56 9.69
C TYR A 39 18.23 -14.66 9.95
N HIS A 40 18.79 -13.91 10.91
CA HIS A 40 20.20 -14.02 11.28
C HIS A 40 20.56 -15.40 11.84
N ILE A 41 19.68 -16.00 12.66
CA ILE A 41 19.91 -17.36 13.17
C ILE A 41 19.87 -18.39 12.02
N MET A 42 18.91 -18.26 11.10
CA MET A 42 18.81 -19.08 9.90
C MET A 42 20.11 -19.04 9.07
N GLN A 43 20.66 -17.84 8.84
CA GLN A 43 21.94 -17.67 8.14
C GLN A 43 23.11 -18.29 8.92
N HIS A 44 23.15 -18.11 10.25
CA HIS A 44 24.19 -18.68 11.11
C HIS A 44 24.16 -20.23 11.08
N ASN A 45 22.99 -20.82 10.93
CA ASN A 45 22.79 -22.25 10.77
C ASN A 45 23.04 -22.73 9.31
N HIS A 46 23.60 -21.88 8.45
CA HIS A 46 23.91 -22.19 7.05
C HIS A 46 22.68 -22.61 6.22
N ILE A 47 21.47 -22.20 6.63
CA ILE A 47 20.24 -22.45 5.88
C ILE A 47 20.03 -21.28 4.91
N SER A 48 20.05 -21.57 3.60
CA SER A 48 19.91 -20.56 2.55
C SER A 48 18.48 -20.05 2.48
N PRO A 49 18.26 -18.71 2.51
CA PRO A 49 16.95 -18.12 2.32
C PRO A 49 16.42 -18.40 0.90
N ASN A 50 15.09 -18.46 0.76
CA ASN A 50 14.41 -18.50 -0.53
C ASN A 50 13.72 -17.15 -0.83
N ALA A 51 13.06 -17.03 -2.00
CA ALA A 51 12.36 -15.81 -2.41
C ALA A 51 11.31 -15.34 -1.38
N VAL A 52 10.58 -16.28 -0.76
CA VAL A 52 9.57 -15.98 0.26
C VAL A 52 10.24 -15.45 1.53
N THR A 53 11.34 -16.07 1.98
CA THR A 53 12.13 -15.59 3.12
C THR A 53 12.58 -14.15 2.88
N PHE A 54 13.17 -13.86 1.71
CA PHE A 54 13.61 -12.52 1.36
C PHE A 54 12.47 -11.50 1.34
N SER A 55 11.34 -11.85 0.76
CA SER A 55 10.16 -10.98 0.74
C SER A 55 9.68 -10.64 2.17
N CYS A 56 9.56 -11.64 3.05
CA CYS A 56 9.16 -11.43 4.44
C CYS A 56 10.15 -10.52 5.20
N ILE A 57 11.44 -10.72 4.99
CA ILE A 57 12.48 -9.92 5.66
C ILE A 57 12.53 -8.49 5.12
N MET A 58 12.35 -8.27 3.81
CA MET A 58 12.22 -6.92 3.26
C MET A 58 11.00 -6.19 3.83
N LYS A 59 9.88 -6.88 4.00
CA LYS A 59 8.70 -6.34 4.69
C LYS A 59 9.01 -6.02 6.15
N ALA A 60 9.74 -6.87 6.87
CA ALA A 60 10.18 -6.56 8.25
C ALA A 60 11.08 -5.33 8.32
N CYS A 61 12.05 -5.18 7.40
CA CYS A 61 12.88 -3.97 7.30
C CYS A 61 12.03 -2.72 7.01
N SER A 62 11.02 -2.81 6.15
CA SER A 62 10.11 -1.69 5.88
C SER A 62 9.32 -1.25 7.11
N MET A 63 8.98 -2.17 8.00
CA MET A 63 8.22 -1.89 9.24
C MET A 63 9.09 -1.23 10.31
N THR A 64 10.38 -1.56 10.36
CA THR A 64 11.34 -0.99 11.33
C THR A 64 12.00 0.28 10.84
N GLY A 65 11.97 0.55 9.53
CA GLY A 65 12.73 1.63 8.89
C GLY A 65 14.25 1.37 8.88
N GLU A 66 14.67 0.11 9.05
CA GLU A 66 16.10 -0.25 9.14
C GLU A 66 16.76 -0.33 7.77
N LEU A 67 17.17 0.83 7.24
CA LEU A 67 17.74 0.96 5.91
C LEU A 67 19.03 0.14 5.74
N LEU A 68 19.95 0.22 6.70
CA LEU A 68 21.26 -0.45 6.58
C LEU A 68 21.14 -1.98 6.53
N GLY A 69 20.25 -2.54 7.36
CA GLY A 69 19.91 -3.97 7.31
C GLY A 69 19.28 -4.34 5.97
N GLY A 70 18.32 -3.54 5.51
CA GLY A 70 17.67 -3.74 4.20
C GLY A 70 18.65 -3.71 3.03
N GLN A 71 19.62 -2.79 3.02
CA GLN A 71 20.66 -2.72 1.97
C GLN A 71 21.59 -3.93 1.97
N LYS A 72 21.99 -4.44 3.14
CA LYS A 72 22.80 -5.66 3.25
C LYS A 72 22.04 -6.87 2.69
N ILE A 73 20.77 -7.00 3.05
CA ILE A 73 19.94 -8.09 2.56
C ILE A 73 19.68 -7.95 1.05
N HIS A 74 19.53 -6.72 0.53
CA HIS A 74 19.45 -6.49 -0.92
C HIS A 74 20.73 -7.00 -1.64
N ALA A 75 21.91 -6.74 -1.09
CA ALA A 75 23.15 -7.30 -1.65
C ALA A 75 23.17 -8.84 -1.64
N ASP A 76 22.63 -9.47 -0.59
CA ASP A 76 22.48 -10.94 -0.53
C ASP A 76 21.47 -11.45 -1.57
N ILE A 77 20.35 -10.75 -1.79
CA ILE A 77 19.35 -11.04 -2.82
C ILE A 77 20.00 -11.05 -4.22
N VAL A 78 20.77 -10.00 -4.55
CA VAL A 78 21.50 -9.91 -5.83
C VAL A 78 22.51 -11.03 -5.96
N LYS A 79 23.31 -11.30 -4.93
CA LYS A 79 24.32 -12.35 -4.91
C LYS A 79 23.73 -13.74 -5.16
N GLN A 80 22.50 -13.98 -4.69
CA GLN A 80 21.80 -15.26 -4.83
C GLN A 80 20.88 -15.32 -6.07
N GLY A 81 20.78 -14.22 -6.85
CA GLY A 81 20.03 -14.16 -8.11
C GLY A 81 18.51 -14.02 -7.95
N TYR A 82 18.03 -13.59 -6.77
CA TYR A 82 16.59 -13.40 -6.52
C TYR A 82 16.06 -12.01 -6.92
N GLU A 83 16.89 -11.13 -7.46
CA GLU A 83 16.50 -9.78 -7.90
C GLU A 83 15.51 -9.80 -9.08
N ARG A 84 15.32 -10.95 -9.75
CA ARG A 84 14.37 -11.13 -10.85
C ARG A 84 13.01 -11.65 -10.42
N GLU A 85 12.89 -12.09 -9.18
CA GLU A 85 11.63 -12.60 -8.64
C GLU A 85 10.69 -11.44 -8.31
N LEU A 86 9.48 -11.42 -8.91
CA LEU A 86 8.50 -10.35 -8.74
C LEU A 86 8.21 -10.03 -7.26
N VAL A 87 7.99 -11.06 -6.45
CA VAL A 87 7.67 -10.91 -5.03
C VAL A 87 8.81 -10.24 -4.24
N VAL A 88 10.05 -10.54 -4.62
CA VAL A 88 11.25 -9.97 -3.98
C VAL A 88 11.43 -8.52 -4.43
N SER A 89 11.34 -8.25 -5.74
CA SER A 89 11.45 -6.89 -6.28
C SER A 89 10.38 -5.96 -5.72
N ASN A 90 9.11 -6.40 -5.63
CA ASN A 90 8.03 -5.63 -5.03
C ASN A 90 8.31 -5.33 -3.54
N SER A 91 8.86 -6.29 -2.81
CA SER A 91 9.22 -6.11 -1.40
C SER A 91 10.41 -5.17 -1.21
N LEU A 92 11.39 -5.16 -2.14
CA LEU A 92 12.49 -4.20 -2.17
C LEU A 92 12.00 -2.78 -2.43
N ILE A 93 11.10 -2.58 -3.41
CA ILE A 93 10.49 -1.28 -3.70
C ILE A 93 9.78 -0.76 -2.43
N LEU A 94 8.99 -1.60 -1.77
CA LEU A 94 8.29 -1.25 -0.53
C LEU A 94 9.27 -0.86 0.58
N MET A 95 10.33 -1.65 0.79
CA MET A 95 11.35 -1.39 1.81
C MET A 95 12.04 -0.05 1.57
N TYR A 96 12.52 0.20 0.35
CA TYR A 96 13.16 1.47 0.03
C TYR A 96 12.21 2.66 0.16
N SER A 97 10.95 2.51 -0.29
CA SER A 97 9.91 3.53 -0.13
C SER A 97 9.71 3.89 1.34
N LYS A 98 9.49 2.90 2.22
CA LYS A 98 9.26 3.13 3.65
C LYS A 98 10.49 3.66 4.40
N CYS A 99 11.69 3.40 3.87
CA CYS A 99 12.94 3.99 4.38
C CYS A 99 13.23 5.39 3.77
N GLY A 100 12.32 5.97 2.98
CA GLY A 100 12.51 7.29 2.35
C GLY A 100 13.53 7.31 1.20
N ARG A 101 13.89 6.14 0.68
CA ARG A 101 14.89 5.96 -0.39
C ARG A 101 14.20 5.78 -1.75
N ARG A 102 13.50 6.82 -2.17
CA ARG A 102 12.69 6.81 -3.39
C ARG A 102 13.48 6.50 -4.65
N ASN A 103 14.69 7.03 -4.79
CA ASN A 103 15.52 6.80 -5.99
C ASN A 103 15.85 5.31 -6.14
N GLU A 104 16.22 4.66 -5.05
CA GLU A 104 16.53 3.23 -5.03
C GLU A 104 15.26 2.37 -5.26
N ALA A 105 14.11 2.82 -4.77
CA ALA A 105 12.82 2.19 -5.10
C ALA A 105 12.54 2.26 -6.61
N LEU A 106 12.75 3.43 -7.23
CA LEU A 106 12.58 3.62 -8.66
C LEU A 106 13.60 2.85 -9.48
N GLU A 107 14.87 2.82 -9.08
CA GLU A 107 15.91 2.01 -9.71
C GLU A 107 15.54 0.52 -9.70
N THR A 108 15.08 0.02 -8.55
CA THR A 108 14.59 -1.36 -8.42
C THR A 108 13.43 -1.61 -9.37
N PHE A 109 12.43 -0.73 -9.43
CA PHE A 109 11.29 -0.84 -10.34
C PHE A 109 11.73 -0.83 -11.81
N ASN A 110 12.65 0.05 -12.19
CA ASN A 110 13.14 0.14 -13.56
C ASN A 110 13.98 -1.06 -14.00
N SER A 111 14.62 -1.74 -13.06
CA SER A 111 15.40 -2.97 -13.33
C SER A 111 14.52 -4.21 -13.52
N MET A 112 13.22 -4.15 -13.17
CA MET A 112 12.30 -5.28 -13.33
C MET A 112 12.04 -5.60 -14.80
N PHE A 113 12.18 -6.86 -15.18
CA PHE A 113 11.87 -7.34 -16.55
C PHE A 113 10.36 -7.42 -16.81
N VAL A 114 9.60 -7.79 -15.79
CA VAL A 114 8.14 -7.89 -15.84
C VAL A 114 7.61 -7.06 -14.67
N ARG A 115 6.60 -6.27 -14.94
CA ARG A 115 5.89 -5.47 -13.94
C ARG A 115 4.43 -5.90 -13.94
N ASP A 116 3.92 -6.21 -12.76
CA ASP A 116 2.50 -6.53 -12.57
C ASP A 116 1.76 -5.37 -11.90
N ALA A 117 0.48 -5.54 -11.69
CA ALA A 117 -0.36 -4.55 -11.00
C ALA A 117 0.18 -4.22 -9.58
N ILE A 118 0.79 -5.21 -8.89
CA ILE A 118 1.38 -5.02 -7.56
C ILE A 118 2.62 -4.14 -7.64
N SER A 119 3.48 -4.34 -8.65
CA SER A 119 4.68 -3.52 -8.87
C SER A 119 4.32 -2.04 -9.05
N TRP A 120 3.34 -1.78 -9.91
CA TRP A 120 2.86 -0.43 -10.19
C TRP A 120 2.17 0.20 -8.98
N SER A 121 1.29 -0.53 -8.28
CA SER A 121 0.61 -0.01 -7.08
C SER A 121 1.59 0.29 -5.95
N THR A 122 2.65 -0.51 -5.80
CA THR A 122 3.71 -0.28 -4.81
C THR A 122 4.50 1.00 -5.13
N LEU A 123 4.82 1.24 -6.42
CA LEU A 123 5.48 2.48 -6.84
C LEU A 123 4.56 3.69 -6.70
N MET A 124 3.27 3.56 -7.06
CA MET A 124 2.27 4.62 -6.83
C MET A 124 2.17 4.99 -5.35
N ALA A 125 2.14 4.01 -4.45
CA ALA A 125 2.13 4.25 -3.00
C ALA A 125 3.41 4.99 -2.54
N CYS A 126 4.58 4.64 -3.10
CA CYS A 126 5.84 5.34 -2.85
C CYS A 126 5.76 6.84 -3.22
N TYR A 127 5.21 7.16 -4.38
CA TYR A 127 5.02 8.54 -4.82
C TYR A 127 3.92 9.24 -4.01
N ALA A 128 2.84 8.54 -3.65
CA ALA A 128 1.77 9.06 -2.83
C ALA A 128 2.24 9.46 -1.43
N ASP A 129 3.02 8.59 -0.77
CA ASP A 129 3.65 8.88 0.54
C ASP A 129 4.58 10.11 0.48
N ALA A 130 5.16 10.38 -0.69
CA ALA A 130 6.00 11.55 -0.94
C ALA A 130 5.22 12.81 -1.39
N GLY A 131 3.90 12.72 -1.56
CA GLY A 131 3.05 13.82 -2.02
C GLY A 131 3.25 14.20 -3.50
N LEU A 132 3.75 13.29 -4.33
CA LEU A 132 4.09 13.52 -5.73
C LEU A 132 2.92 13.13 -6.64
N CYS A 133 1.92 14.02 -6.74
CA CYS A 133 0.67 13.77 -7.46
C CYS A 133 0.87 13.49 -8.96
N ASN A 134 1.77 14.23 -9.60
CA ASN A 134 2.03 14.08 -11.04
C ASN A 134 2.60 12.70 -11.34
N GLU A 135 3.53 12.21 -10.51
CA GLU A 135 4.17 10.93 -10.66
C GLU A 135 3.18 9.78 -10.42
N VAL A 136 2.28 9.93 -9.43
CA VAL A 136 1.19 8.96 -9.20
C VAL A 136 0.27 8.88 -10.42
N PHE A 137 -0.11 10.03 -10.97
CA PHE A 137 -0.95 10.10 -12.17
C PHE A 137 -0.27 9.50 -13.40
N LEU A 138 1.03 9.77 -13.61
CA LEU A 138 1.79 9.18 -14.70
C LEU A 138 1.89 7.64 -14.57
N CYS A 139 2.13 7.12 -13.38
CA CYS A 139 2.09 5.67 -13.13
C CYS A 139 0.71 5.09 -13.48
N PHE A 140 -0.36 5.75 -13.04
CA PHE A 140 -1.72 5.33 -13.31
C PHE A 140 -2.03 5.30 -14.81
N GLN A 141 -1.64 6.35 -15.56
CA GLN A 141 -1.78 6.39 -17.00
C GLN A 141 -0.97 5.29 -17.71
N GLN A 142 0.26 5.05 -17.24
CA GLN A 142 1.12 4.02 -17.83
C GLN A 142 0.53 2.63 -17.65
N MET A 143 -0.06 2.33 -16.48
CA MET A 143 -0.79 1.09 -16.26
C MET A 143 -1.96 0.90 -17.25
N GLN A 144 -2.71 1.96 -17.53
CA GLN A 144 -3.79 1.94 -18.53
C GLN A 144 -3.27 1.65 -19.92
N ILE A 145 -2.14 2.27 -20.32
CA ILE A 145 -1.50 2.05 -21.61
C ILE A 145 -1.00 0.61 -21.76
N GLU A 146 -0.46 0.03 -20.69
CA GLU A 146 -0.01 -1.36 -20.65
C GLU A 146 -1.17 -2.38 -20.57
N GLY A 147 -2.41 -1.90 -20.49
CA GLY A 147 -3.61 -2.75 -20.43
C GLY A 147 -3.76 -3.52 -19.11
N LEU A 148 -3.12 -3.06 -18.05
CA LEU A 148 -3.26 -3.65 -16.73
C LEU A 148 -4.63 -3.34 -16.14
N ALA A 149 -5.22 -4.32 -15.46
CA ALA A 149 -6.49 -4.12 -14.76
C ALA A 149 -6.28 -3.15 -13.59
N ILE A 150 -7.00 -2.03 -13.61
CA ILE A 150 -6.99 -1.03 -12.53
C ILE A 150 -8.12 -1.36 -11.59
N ASP A 151 -7.77 -1.69 -10.35
CA ASP A 151 -8.73 -1.99 -9.30
C ASP A 151 -9.10 -0.74 -8.47
N ILE A 152 -10.04 -0.92 -7.55
CA ILE A 152 -10.50 0.13 -6.64
C ILE A 152 -9.38 0.67 -5.74
N THR A 153 -8.40 -0.16 -5.37
CA THR A 153 -7.28 0.24 -4.50
C THR A 153 -6.39 1.27 -5.19
N MET A 154 -6.14 1.09 -6.48
CA MET A 154 -5.37 2.03 -7.29
C MET A 154 -6.11 3.35 -7.49
N TRP A 155 -7.42 3.31 -7.77
CA TRP A 155 -8.25 4.50 -7.81
C TRP A 155 -8.23 5.25 -6.48
N ASN A 156 -8.41 4.53 -5.37
CA ASN A 156 -8.37 5.13 -4.04
C ASN A 156 -7.01 5.78 -3.75
N SER A 157 -5.90 5.16 -4.15
CA SER A 157 -4.56 5.73 -3.99
C SER A 157 -4.43 7.07 -4.72
N LEU A 158 -4.90 7.15 -5.96
CA LEU A 158 -4.89 8.39 -6.75
C LEU A 158 -5.77 9.47 -6.11
N LEU A 159 -6.99 9.11 -5.71
CA LEU A 159 -7.95 10.04 -5.09
C LEU A 159 -7.42 10.60 -3.75
N VAL A 160 -6.82 9.75 -2.93
CA VAL A 160 -6.20 10.16 -1.63
C VAL A 160 -5.09 11.18 -1.87
N VAL A 161 -4.25 10.98 -2.88
CA VAL A 161 -3.16 11.91 -3.20
C VAL A 161 -3.72 13.27 -3.58
N TYR A 162 -4.69 13.36 -4.49
CA TYR A 162 -5.32 14.62 -4.86
C TYR A 162 -6.04 15.29 -3.67
N ALA A 163 -6.75 14.50 -2.86
CA ALA A 163 -7.43 15.02 -1.67
C ALA A 163 -6.46 15.62 -0.65
N ASN A 164 -5.30 14.99 -0.44
CA ASN A 164 -4.30 15.46 0.51
C ASN A 164 -3.55 16.72 0.03
N GLN A 165 -3.44 16.91 -1.29
CA GLN A 165 -2.83 18.10 -1.88
C GLN A 165 -3.81 19.27 -2.05
N GLY A 166 -5.08 19.08 -1.66
CA GLY A 166 -6.12 20.11 -1.83
C GLY A 166 -6.68 20.22 -3.25
N GLU A 167 -6.29 19.31 -4.15
CA GLU A 167 -6.72 19.27 -5.56
C GLU A 167 -8.10 18.60 -5.70
N CYS A 168 -9.09 19.14 -4.99
CA CYS A 168 -10.45 18.57 -4.94
C CYS A 168 -11.10 18.45 -6.32
N GLY A 169 -10.85 19.40 -7.22
CA GLY A 169 -11.36 19.37 -8.59
C GLY A 169 -10.87 18.13 -9.35
N LEU A 170 -9.58 17.83 -9.26
CA LEU A 170 -9.00 16.64 -9.89
C LEU A 170 -9.49 15.36 -9.21
N ALA A 171 -9.64 15.35 -7.88
CA ALA A 171 -10.23 14.22 -7.17
C ALA A 171 -11.65 13.91 -7.65
N LEU A 172 -12.51 14.91 -7.82
CA LEU A 172 -13.89 14.75 -8.34
C LEU A 172 -13.91 14.27 -9.80
N VAL A 173 -13.05 14.79 -10.66
CA VAL A 173 -12.94 14.32 -12.05
C VAL A 173 -12.55 12.85 -12.11
N ASN A 174 -11.54 12.45 -11.36
CA ASN A 174 -11.09 11.06 -11.30
C ASN A 174 -12.14 10.13 -10.65
N TYR A 175 -12.87 10.60 -9.64
CA TYR A 175 -14.00 9.87 -9.06
C TYR A 175 -15.11 9.57 -10.10
N MET A 176 -15.46 10.56 -10.94
CA MET A 176 -16.41 10.36 -12.04
C MET A 176 -15.87 9.40 -13.11
N GLN A 177 -14.58 9.49 -13.43
CA GLN A 177 -13.95 8.60 -14.40
C GLN A 177 -13.95 7.13 -13.91
N MET A 178 -13.66 6.91 -12.62
CA MET A 178 -13.76 5.60 -11.99
C MET A 178 -15.15 4.98 -12.18
N GLN A 179 -16.22 5.75 -11.92
CA GLN A 179 -17.59 5.30 -12.10
C GLN A 179 -17.93 5.02 -13.57
N GLN A 180 -17.45 5.86 -14.51
CA GLN A 180 -17.63 5.64 -15.95
C GLN A 180 -16.97 4.34 -16.44
N GLN A 181 -15.90 3.90 -15.78
CA GLN A 181 -15.25 2.62 -16.04
C GLN A 181 -15.95 1.43 -15.34
N GLY A 182 -17.08 1.68 -14.67
CA GLY A 182 -17.88 0.64 -14.01
C GLY A 182 -17.35 0.21 -12.65
N ILE A 183 -16.35 0.91 -12.10
CA ILE A 183 -15.79 0.62 -10.78
C ILE A 183 -16.64 1.35 -9.73
N LEU A 184 -17.28 0.57 -8.86
CA LEU A 184 -18.14 1.12 -7.82
C LEU A 184 -17.31 1.68 -6.65
N PRO A 185 -17.64 2.90 -6.17
CA PRO A 185 -16.99 3.48 -4.99
C PRO A 185 -17.25 2.65 -3.73
N ASP A 186 -16.20 2.45 -2.93
CA ASP A 186 -16.29 1.90 -1.59
C ASP A 186 -16.36 3.01 -0.52
N SER A 187 -16.44 2.61 0.76
CA SER A 187 -16.46 3.55 1.88
C SER A 187 -15.24 4.46 1.89
N THR A 188 -14.05 3.92 1.54
CA THR A 188 -12.79 4.69 1.48
C THR A 188 -12.84 5.75 0.40
N THR A 189 -13.35 5.40 -0.79
CA THR A 189 -13.56 6.32 -1.90
C THR A 189 -14.47 7.49 -1.48
N ILE A 190 -15.65 7.16 -0.92
CA ILE A 190 -16.66 8.15 -0.55
C ILE A 190 -16.12 9.09 0.54
N MET A 191 -15.53 8.54 1.62
CA MET A 191 -14.93 9.34 2.68
C MET A 191 -13.83 10.28 2.18
N THR A 192 -12.98 9.78 1.27
CA THR A 192 -11.89 10.57 0.69
C THR A 192 -12.41 11.77 -0.08
N ILE A 193 -13.42 11.56 -0.95
CA ILE A 193 -14.01 12.64 -1.74
C ILE A 193 -14.80 13.63 -0.88
N LEU A 194 -15.60 13.16 0.08
CA LEU A 194 -16.31 14.05 1.00
C LEU A 194 -15.34 14.94 1.80
N ARG A 195 -14.27 14.35 2.32
CA ARG A 195 -13.22 15.10 3.03
C ARG A 195 -12.55 16.13 2.13
N ALA A 196 -12.25 15.78 0.87
CA ALA A 196 -11.68 16.71 -0.10
C ALA A 196 -12.63 17.88 -0.38
N CYS A 197 -13.92 17.60 -0.58
CA CYS A 197 -14.95 18.62 -0.80
C CYS A 197 -15.10 19.56 0.40
N GLY A 198 -15.12 19.01 1.62
CA GLY A 198 -15.18 19.81 2.85
C GLY A 198 -13.96 20.73 3.01
N ASN A 199 -12.76 20.19 2.85
CA ASN A 199 -11.53 20.97 2.97
C ASN A 199 -11.38 22.08 1.92
N ALA A 200 -11.88 21.86 0.71
CA ALA A 200 -11.89 22.83 -0.36
C ALA A 200 -13.15 23.71 -0.40
N SER A 201 -14.09 23.54 0.55
CA SER A 201 -15.38 24.21 0.58
C SER A 201 -16.20 24.07 -0.73
N MET A 202 -16.07 22.91 -1.39
CA MET A 202 -16.73 22.61 -2.64
C MET A 202 -18.11 21.96 -2.40
N LEU A 203 -19.07 22.75 -1.90
CA LEU A 203 -20.40 22.29 -1.49
C LEU A 203 -21.14 21.50 -2.61
N GLU A 204 -21.13 21.99 -3.84
CA GLU A 204 -21.85 21.34 -4.94
C GLU A 204 -21.25 19.98 -5.32
N GLY A 205 -19.92 19.85 -5.23
CA GLY A 205 -19.25 18.55 -5.36
C GLY A 205 -19.69 17.57 -4.30
N GLY A 206 -19.67 18.01 -3.03
CA GLY A 206 -20.11 17.20 -1.89
C GLY A 206 -21.58 16.78 -1.97
N LYS A 207 -22.50 17.70 -2.35
CA LYS A 207 -23.92 17.39 -2.57
C LYS A 207 -24.13 16.33 -3.66
N ARG A 208 -23.39 16.42 -4.76
CA ARG A 208 -23.45 15.43 -5.84
C ARG A 208 -23.03 14.05 -5.37
N VAL A 209 -21.92 13.96 -4.65
CA VAL A 209 -21.46 12.69 -4.09
C VAL A 209 -22.49 12.13 -3.10
N HIS A 210 -23.02 12.94 -2.19
CA HIS A 210 -24.07 12.54 -1.27
C HIS A 210 -25.30 11.99 -1.99
N ALA A 211 -25.83 12.70 -2.99
CA ALA A 211 -27.00 12.28 -3.76
C ALA A 211 -26.78 10.95 -4.51
N GLN A 212 -25.57 10.73 -5.04
CA GLN A 212 -25.24 9.50 -5.77
C GLN A 212 -25.02 8.30 -4.84
N THR A 213 -24.62 8.52 -3.61
CA THR A 213 -24.19 7.46 -2.68
C THR A 213 -25.19 7.25 -1.52
N SER A 214 -26.25 8.05 -1.40
CA SER A 214 -27.20 7.98 -0.28
C SER A 214 -27.76 6.57 -0.06
N VAL A 215 -28.23 5.89 -1.12
CA VAL A 215 -28.73 4.51 -1.02
C VAL A 215 -27.63 3.50 -0.70
N ALA A 216 -26.44 3.70 -1.26
CA ALA A 216 -25.30 2.82 -0.99
C ALA A 216 -24.80 2.96 0.45
N ILE A 217 -24.80 4.18 1.00
CA ILE A 217 -24.40 4.46 2.39
C ILE A 217 -25.31 3.71 3.38
N GLU A 218 -26.61 3.64 3.12
CA GLU A 218 -27.56 2.92 3.99
C GLU A 218 -27.28 1.41 4.07
N LEU A 219 -26.64 0.84 3.05
CA LEU A 219 -26.35 -0.59 2.94
C LEU A 219 -24.92 -0.95 3.37
N MET A 220 -24.05 0.06 3.60
CA MET A 220 -22.65 -0.19 3.96
C MET A 220 -22.47 -0.42 5.46
N GLU A 221 -21.62 -1.37 5.83
CA GLU A 221 -21.24 -1.63 7.23
C GLU A 221 -20.60 -0.42 7.92
N SER A 222 -19.97 0.47 7.14
CA SER A 222 -19.31 1.70 7.62
C SER A 222 -20.22 2.93 7.63
N ARG A 223 -21.55 2.75 7.71
CA ARG A 223 -22.53 3.81 7.65
C ARG A 223 -22.25 4.98 8.62
N GLU A 224 -21.96 4.69 9.88
CA GLU A 224 -21.71 5.71 10.91
C GLU A 224 -20.52 6.61 10.54
N TYR A 225 -19.42 6.06 9.98
CA TYR A 225 -18.26 6.83 9.54
C TYR A 225 -18.58 7.71 8.33
N LEU A 226 -19.41 7.22 7.41
CA LEU A 226 -19.84 7.98 6.23
C LEU A 226 -20.79 9.12 6.60
N GLU A 227 -21.72 8.90 7.52
CA GLU A 227 -22.58 9.94 8.07
C GLU A 227 -21.75 11.03 8.78
N ALA A 228 -20.75 10.66 9.57
CA ALA A 228 -19.82 11.59 10.19
C ALA A 228 -19.03 12.42 9.15
N ALA A 229 -18.59 11.77 8.06
CA ALA A 229 -17.88 12.45 6.96
C ALA A 229 -18.81 13.44 6.21
N LEU A 230 -20.08 13.12 6.04
CA LEU A 230 -21.08 14.04 5.48
C LEU A 230 -21.31 15.25 6.36
N ILE A 231 -21.48 15.06 7.68
CA ILE A 231 -21.64 16.14 8.65
C ILE A 231 -20.43 17.05 8.63
N ASP A 232 -19.21 16.50 8.64
CA ASP A 232 -17.96 17.28 8.54
C ASP A 232 -17.89 18.10 7.24
N MET A 233 -18.23 17.48 6.11
CA MET A 233 -18.23 18.13 4.81
C MET A 233 -19.22 19.32 4.78
N TYR A 234 -20.48 19.11 5.21
CA TYR A 234 -21.47 20.18 5.24
C TYR A 234 -21.09 21.27 6.24
N GLY A 235 -20.56 20.90 7.41
CA GLY A 235 -20.08 21.84 8.43
C GLY A 235 -18.97 22.74 7.88
N LYS A 236 -17.95 22.16 7.23
CA LYS A 236 -16.85 22.91 6.61
C LYS A 236 -17.29 23.79 5.45
N CYS A 237 -18.33 23.38 4.72
CA CYS A 237 -18.94 24.18 3.65
C CYS A 237 -19.90 25.28 4.17
N GLY A 238 -20.11 25.42 5.49
CA GLY A 238 -20.98 26.42 6.09
C GLY A 238 -22.49 26.12 5.97
N CYS A 239 -22.88 24.87 5.62
CA CYS A 239 -24.27 24.47 5.41
C CYS A 239 -24.80 23.59 6.55
N MET A 240 -24.97 24.19 7.73
CA MET A 240 -25.45 23.50 8.95
C MET A 240 -26.88 22.95 8.85
N THR A 241 -27.69 23.44 7.92
CA THR A 241 -29.09 22.98 7.72
C THR A 241 -29.21 21.57 7.12
N TYR A 242 -28.14 21.03 6.56
CA TYR A 242 -28.09 19.69 5.99
C TYR A 242 -27.32 18.69 6.86
N ALA A 243 -26.81 19.11 8.03
CA ALA A 243 -26.06 18.28 8.96
C ALA A 243 -26.95 17.56 10.00
N HIS A 244 -28.27 17.70 9.88
CA HIS A 244 -29.28 17.08 10.78
C HIS A 244 -30.01 15.95 10.10
#